data_e9b7e397f971bded50caaafd13f59702
#
_entry.id   e9b7e397f971bded50caaafd13f59702
#
_cell.length_a   1.000
_cell.length_b   1.000
_cell.length_c   1.000
_cell.angle_alpha   90.00
_cell.angle_beta   90.00
_cell.angle_gamma   90.00
#
_symmetry.space_group_name_H-M   'P 1'
#
loop_
_entity.id
_entity.type
_entity.pdbx_description
1 polymer ?
#
loop_
_entity_poly.entity_id
_entity_poly.type
_entity_poly.pdbx_seq_one_letter_code
_entity_poly.pdbx_strand_id
1 'polypeptide(L)'
;GDSNHIVLNRQGKSYKLGTQSLNQMGLSANQIYLQDGDAIHVNSQSRNKVYVLGEFGKIEPVAIPEQGLSLAHVLGESNGLNSNTANAAKVYIVRDNPKYQYTNIYYVDMQSITSLALASRFDMQANDILYVDPTGLARWNRIISAILPSTSAINLISGI
;
A
#
# COMPACT_ATOMS: atom_id res chain seq x y z
N GLY A 1 11.92 12.74 -5.89
CA GLY A 1 12.45 11.39 -5.80
C GLY A 1 12.26 10.83 -4.41
N ASP A 2 12.27 9.52 -4.29
CA ASP A 2 12.13 8.82 -3.02
C ASP A 2 13.52 8.63 -2.40
N SER A 3 13.81 9.33 -1.32
CA SER A 3 15.10 9.31 -0.64
C SER A 3 15.41 7.95 0.04
N ASN A 4 14.40 7.10 0.25
CA ASN A 4 14.60 5.74 0.76
C ASN A 4 14.92 4.71 -0.32
N HIS A 5 14.66 5.02 -1.58
CA HIS A 5 14.89 4.12 -2.71
C HIS A 5 15.97 4.66 -3.65
N ILE A 6 17.12 4.96 -3.08
CA ILE A 6 18.33 5.33 -3.83
C ILE A 6 19.21 4.09 -3.95
N VAL A 7 19.63 3.78 -5.17
CA VAL A 7 20.54 2.67 -5.46
C VAL A 7 21.78 3.22 -6.14
N LEU A 8 22.94 2.92 -5.57
CA LEU A 8 24.23 3.18 -6.18
C LEU A 8 24.74 1.90 -6.85
N ASN A 9 25.04 1.98 -8.12
CA ASN A 9 25.73 0.93 -8.85
C ASN A 9 27.19 1.32 -9.03
N ARG A 10 28.07 0.51 -8.49
CA ARG A 10 29.53 0.68 -8.56
C ARG A 10 30.19 -0.64 -8.95
N GLN A 11 30.94 -0.64 -10.03
CA GLN A 11 31.71 -1.82 -10.51
C GLN A 11 30.84 -3.10 -10.59
N GLY A 12 29.62 -2.98 -11.11
CA GLY A 12 28.69 -4.12 -11.24
C GLY A 12 27.98 -4.55 -9.95
N LYS A 13 28.24 -3.87 -8.83
CA LYS A 13 27.55 -4.12 -7.53
C LYS A 13 26.54 -3.01 -7.25
N SER A 14 25.41 -3.39 -6.67
CA SER A 14 24.33 -2.47 -6.30
C SER A 14 24.28 -2.29 -4.78
N TYR A 15 24.30 -1.04 -4.34
CA TYR A 15 24.23 -0.65 -2.92
C TYR A 15 22.97 0.17 -2.69
N LYS A 16 22.18 -0.17 -1.68
CA LYS A 16 21.01 0.62 -1.26
C LYS A 16 21.48 1.74 -0.33
N LEU A 17 21.31 2.97 -0.79
CA LEU A 17 21.73 4.17 -0.06
C LEU A 17 20.52 4.98 0.47
N GLY A 18 19.35 4.37 0.61
CA GLY A 18 18.20 5.05 1.18
C GLY A 18 18.49 5.59 2.58
N THR A 19 17.89 6.72 2.94
CA THR A 19 18.12 7.41 4.22
C THR A 19 17.92 6.47 5.41
N GLN A 20 16.90 5.63 5.36
CA GLN A 20 16.63 4.64 6.40
C GLN A 20 17.72 3.55 6.46
N SER A 21 18.18 3.06 5.30
CA SER A 21 19.24 2.04 5.24
C SER A 21 20.55 2.58 5.77
N LEU A 22 20.87 3.83 5.47
CA LEU A 22 22.08 4.50 5.98
C LEU A 22 22.02 4.72 7.49
N ASN A 23 20.87 5.18 8.00
CA ASN A 23 20.67 5.37 9.43
C ASN A 23 20.79 4.07 10.22
N GLN A 24 20.28 2.96 9.69
CA GLN A 24 20.43 1.63 10.31
C GLN A 24 21.89 1.18 10.39
N MET A 25 22.73 1.59 9.45
CA MET A 25 24.17 1.31 9.43
C MET A 25 24.98 2.34 10.22
N GLY A 26 24.34 3.35 10.83
CA GLY A 26 25.02 4.44 11.54
C GLY A 26 25.75 5.42 10.61
N LEU A 27 25.39 5.45 9.33
CA LEU A 27 26.00 6.31 8.32
C LEU A 27 25.05 7.45 7.93
N SER A 28 25.63 8.58 7.53
CA SER A 28 24.89 9.68 6.90
C SER A 28 25.25 9.81 5.43
N ALA A 29 24.36 10.41 4.64
CA ALA A 29 24.62 10.62 3.22
C ALA A 29 25.90 11.42 2.94
N ASN A 30 26.31 12.29 3.87
CA ASN A 30 27.52 13.10 3.78
C ASN A 30 28.84 12.28 3.90
N GLN A 31 28.74 11.03 4.31
CA GLN A 31 29.89 10.12 4.47
C GLN A 31 30.13 9.25 3.24
N ILE A 32 29.28 9.39 2.21
CA ILE A 32 29.37 8.62 0.98
C ILE A 32 29.97 9.50 -0.10
N TYR A 33 31.13 9.09 -0.61
CA TYR A 33 31.82 9.78 -1.71
C TYR A 33 31.57 9.03 -3.01
N LEU A 34 31.12 9.76 -4.02
CA LEU A 34 30.94 9.23 -5.36
C LEU A 34 32.30 9.11 -6.06
N GLN A 35 32.43 8.10 -6.89
CA GLN A 35 33.60 7.81 -7.70
C GLN A 35 33.24 7.87 -9.18
N ASP A 36 34.23 8.07 -10.03
CA ASP A 36 34.03 8.02 -11.47
C ASP A 36 33.52 6.62 -11.89
N GLY A 37 32.48 6.61 -12.74
CA GLY A 37 31.80 5.40 -13.15
C GLY A 37 30.65 4.95 -12.25
N ASP A 38 30.36 5.66 -11.13
CA ASP A 38 29.17 5.38 -10.32
C ASP A 38 27.89 5.79 -11.05
N ALA A 39 26.88 4.95 -10.97
CA ALA A 39 25.53 5.28 -11.43
C ALA A 39 24.56 5.32 -10.25
N ILE A 40 23.87 6.45 -10.06
CA ILE A 40 22.84 6.62 -9.05
C ILE A 40 21.48 6.49 -9.69
N HIS A 41 20.65 5.61 -9.17
CA HIS A 41 19.26 5.47 -9.54
C HIS A 41 18.36 5.86 -8.37
N VAL A 42 17.54 6.88 -8.55
CA VAL A 42 16.55 7.35 -7.58
C VAL A 42 15.17 6.95 -8.08
N ASN A 43 14.52 6.05 -7.35
CA ASN A 43 13.16 5.67 -7.69
C ASN A 43 12.17 6.82 -7.45
N SER A 44 11.20 6.94 -8.32
CA SER A 44 10.16 7.94 -8.17
C SER A 44 9.13 7.47 -7.14
N GLN A 45 8.71 8.36 -6.24
CA GLN A 45 7.61 8.10 -5.29
C GLN A 45 6.29 7.74 -5.99
N SER A 46 6.15 8.07 -7.26
CA SER A 46 4.91 7.86 -8.01
C SER A 46 4.51 6.39 -8.19
N ARG A 47 5.40 5.45 -7.89
CA ARG A 47 5.12 4.01 -8.01
C ARG A 47 4.54 3.38 -6.75
N ASN A 48 4.69 4.02 -5.61
CA ASN A 48 4.22 3.49 -4.34
C ASN A 48 2.89 4.16 -3.98
N LYS A 49 1.80 3.56 -4.44
CA LYS A 49 0.43 4.08 -4.23
C LYS A 49 -0.50 2.98 -3.76
N VAL A 50 -1.49 3.37 -2.98
CA VAL A 50 -2.68 2.58 -2.67
C VAL A 50 -3.82 3.08 -3.55
N TYR A 51 -4.54 2.17 -4.15
CA TYR A 51 -5.70 2.49 -4.98
C TYR A 51 -6.96 2.41 -4.13
N VAL A 52 -7.83 3.41 -4.25
CA VAL A 52 -9.08 3.52 -3.49
C VAL A 52 -10.25 3.42 -4.46
N LEU A 53 -11.15 2.47 -4.22
CA LEU A 53 -12.31 2.19 -5.07
C LEU A 53 -13.57 2.02 -4.23
N GLY A 54 -14.73 2.32 -4.81
CA GLY A 54 -16.04 2.11 -4.19
C GLY A 54 -16.59 3.37 -3.53
N GLU A 55 -17.32 3.21 -2.44
CA GLU A 55 -18.09 4.27 -1.78
C GLU A 55 -17.25 5.12 -0.81
N PHE A 56 -16.25 5.78 -1.34
CA PHE A 56 -15.45 6.77 -0.61
C PHE A 56 -15.86 8.19 -0.97
N GLY A 57 -15.56 9.13 -0.09
CA GLY A 57 -15.75 10.56 -0.34
C GLY A 57 -14.88 11.07 -1.49
N LYS A 58 -13.70 10.49 -1.66
CA LYS A 58 -12.75 10.82 -2.72
C LYS A 58 -12.08 9.56 -3.25
N ILE A 59 -12.21 9.31 -4.54
CA ILE A 59 -11.63 8.15 -5.23
C ILE A 59 -10.39 8.61 -5.98
N GLU A 60 -9.25 8.62 -5.29
CA GLU A 60 -7.96 8.95 -5.88
C GLU A 60 -6.88 8.02 -5.31
N PRO A 61 -5.85 7.67 -6.08
CA PRO A 61 -4.71 6.94 -5.55
C PRO A 61 -4.01 7.74 -4.46
N VAL A 62 -3.69 7.09 -3.34
CA VAL A 62 -2.99 7.70 -2.22
C VAL A 62 -1.52 7.26 -2.25
N ALA A 63 -0.60 8.22 -2.30
CA ALA A 63 0.82 7.93 -2.27
C ALA A 63 1.26 7.44 -0.89
N ILE A 64 2.15 6.45 -0.87
CA ILE A 64 2.75 5.96 0.37
C ILE A 64 4.00 6.80 0.66
N PRO A 65 4.02 7.57 1.75
CA PRO A 65 5.17 8.35 2.14
C PRO A 65 6.30 7.46 2.71
N GLU A 66 7.47 8.03 2.91
CA GLU A 66 8.64 7.30 3.41
C GLU A 66 8.43 6.66 4.79
N GLN A 67 7.67 7.31 5.64
CA GLN A 67 7.33 6.82 6.98
C GLN A 67 6.27 5.71 6.99
N GLY A 68 5.75 5.34 5.83
CA GLY A 68 4.67 4.37 5.71
C GLY A 68 3.28 5.02 5.69
N LEU A 69 2.27 4.19 5.48
CA LEU A 69 0.88 4.60 5.37
C LEU A 69 0.00 3.56 6.03
N SER A 70 -0.77 3.95 7.05
CA SER A 70 -1.75 3.06 7.67
C SER A 70 -3.09 3.09 6.93
N LEU A 71 -3.90 2.04 7.12
CA LEU A 71 -5.27 2.00 6.63
C LEU A 71 -6.11 3.20 7.13
N ALA A 72 -5.98 3.53 8.41
CA ALA A 72 -6.68 4.68 8.99
C ALA A 72 -6.31 6.00 8.29
N HIS A 73 -5.05 6.16 7.92
CA HIS A 73 -4.57 7.34 7.19
C HIS A 73 -5.17 7.40 5.77
N VAL A 74 -5.22 6.29 5.05
CA VAL A 74 -5.85 6.21 3.72
C VAL A 74 -7.33 6.59 3.80
N LEU A 75 -8.04 6.08 4.80
CA LEU A 75 -9.45 6.44 5.02
C LEU A 75 -9.64 7.94 5.26
N GLY A 76 -8.73 8.56 6.02
CA GLY A 76 -8.73 10.01 6.25
C GLY A 76 -8.45 10.81 4.97
N GLU A 77 -7.43 10.44 4.20
CA GLU A 77 -7.09 11.09 2.92
C GLU A 77 -8.21 10.97 1.88
N SER A 78 -8.95 9.88 1.91
CA SER A 78 -10.10 9.63 1.03
C SER A 78 -11.39 10.31 1.51
N ASN A 79 -11.31 11.24 2.47
CA ASN A 79 -12.45 11.88 3.13
C ASN A 79 -13.43 10.88 3.79
N GLY A 80 -12.89 9.74 4.21
CA GLY A 80 -13.66 8.68 4.84
C GLY A 80 -14.63 7.99 3.88
N LEU A 81 -15.60 7.32 4.46
CA LEU A 81 -16.64 6.62 3.72
C LEU A 81 -17.77 7.58 3.34
N ASN A 82 -18.35 7.38 2.16
CA ASN A 82 -19.53 8.13 1.76
C ASN A 82 -20.73 7.75 2.65
N SER A 83 -21.09 8.60 3.59
CA SER A 83 -22.11 8.34 4.60
C SER A 83 -23.52 8.12 4.03
N ASN A 84 -23.77 8.56 2.80
CA ASN A 84 -25.09 8.43 2.17
C ASN A 84 -25.31 7.07 1.51
N THR A 85 -24.23 6.41 1.08
CA THR A 85 -24.30 5.19 0.26
C THR A 85 -23.47 4.04 0.83
N ALA A 86 -22.43 4.32 1.60
CA ALA A 86 -21.60 3.28 2.18
C ALA A 86 -22.25 2.63 3.39
N ASN A 87 -22.41 1.33 3.35
CA ASN A 87 -22.48 0.57 4.58
C ASN A 87 -21.10 0.54 5.19
N ALA A 88 -20.83 1.42 6.16
CA ALA A 88 -19.53 1.64 6.77
C ALA A 88 -18.86 0.38 7.35
N ALA A 89 -19.62 -0.71 7.41
CA ALA A 89 -19.14 -1.97 7.97
C ALA A 89 -18.16 -2.74 7.10
N LYS A 90 -18.12 -2.52 5.80
CA LYS A 90 -17.46 -3.47 4.86
C LYS A 90 -16.37 -2.81 4.07
N VAL A 91 -15.16 -2.89 4.61
CA VAL A 91 -13.93 -2.43 3.96
C VAL A 91 -13.06 -3.64 3.61
N TYR A 92 -12.64 -3.72 2.37
CA TYR A 92 -11.78 -4.79 1.87
C TYR A 92 -10.45 -4.23 1.40
N ILE A 93 -9.37 -4.90 1.73
CA ILE A 93 -8.04 -4.61 1.20
C ILE A 93 -7.59 -5.82 0.39
N VAL A 94 -7.32 -5.60 -0.89
CA VAL A 94 -6.81 -6.62 -1.82
C VAL A 94 -5.33 -6.41 -1.98
N ARG A 95 -4.55 -7.41 -1.62
CA ARG A 95 -3.10 -7.41 -1.75
C ARG A 95 -2.66 -8.57 -2.60
N ASP A 96 -2.21 -8.28 -3.80
CA ASP A 96 -1.64 -9.29 -4.68
C ASP A 96 -0.18 -9.57 -4.33
N ASN A 97 0.17 -10.85 -4.35
CA ASN A 97 1.55 -11.27 -4.15
C ASN A 97 2.03 -12.04 -5.39
N PRO A 98 2.56 -11.32 -6.38
CA PRO A 98 2.92 -11.92 -7.66
C PRO A 98 4.04 -12.97 -7.54
N LYS A 99 4.90 -12.86 -6.53
CA LYS A 99 5.99 -13.83 -6.30
C LYS A 99 5.47 -15.22 -5.95
N TYR A 100 4.38 -15.27 -5.19
CA TYR A 100 3.81 -16.53 -4.72
C TYR A 100 2.50 -16.90 -5.42
N GLN A 101 2.04 -16.08 -6.36
CA GLN A 101 0.83 -16.29 -7.16
C GLN A 101 -0.44 -16.48 -6.30
N TYR A 102 -0.55 -15.73 -5.21
CA TYR A 102 -1.77 -15.66 -4.42
C TYR A 102 -2.16 -14.23 -4.11
N THR A 103 -3.44 -14.04 -3.86
CA THR A 103 -4.01 -12.75 -3.46
C THR A 103 -4.61 -12.87 -2.07
N ASN A 104 -4.21 -11.98 -1.18
CA ASN A 104 -4.80 -11.84 0.14
C ASN A 104 -5.93 -10.81 0.09
N ILE A 105 -7.06 -11.15 0.66
CA ILE A 105 -8.16 -10.23 0.88
C ILE A 105 -8.35 -10.09 2.39
N TYR A 106 -8.11 -8.89 2.88
CA TYR A 106 -8.35 -8.53 4.27
C TYR A 106 -9.71 -7.86 4.37
N TYR A 107 -10.51 -8.29 5.33
CA TYR A 107 -11.80 -7.69 5.62
C TYR A 107 -11.73 -6.95 6.95
N VAL A 108 -12.20 -5.70 6.94
CA VAL A 108 -12.26 -4.85 8.13
C VAL A 108 -13.70 -4.41 8.35
N ASP A 109 -14.24 -4.73 9.52
CA ASP A 109 -15.54 -4.25 9.97
C ASP A 109 -15.37 -2.91 10.68
N MET A 110 -15.67 -1.83 9.98
CA MET A 110 -15.50 -0.47 10.50
C MET A 110 -16.58 -0.02 11.47
N GLN A 111 -17.60 -0.83 11.75
CA GLN A 111 -18.59 -0.50 12.79
C GLN A 111 -18.05 -0.69 14.21
N SER A 112 -16.97 -1.47 14.34
CA SER A 112 -16.35 -1.71 15.64
C SER A 112 -15.28 -0.66 15.95
N ILE A 113 -15.31 -0.11 17.18
CA ILE A 113 -14.26 0.80 17.67
C ILE A 113 -12.89 0.10 17.68
N THR A 114 -12.85 -1.18 17.97
CA THR A 114 -11.62 -1.99 17.94
C THR A 114 -11.01 -2.05 16.54
N SER A 115 -11.84 -2.10 15.50
CA SER A 115 -11.38 -2.07 14.10
C SER A 115 -10.71 -0.76 13.73
N LEU A 116 -11.15 0.38 14.28
CA LEU A 116 -10.45 1.67 14.09
C LEU A 116 -9.04 1.63 14.66
N ALA A 117 -8.87 1.05 15.84
CA ALA A 117 -7.55 0.87 16.45
C ALA A 117 -6.66 -0.08 15.62
N LEU A 118 -7.23 -1.15 15.08
CA LEU A 118 -6.52 -2.07 14.19
C LEU A 118 -6.16 -1.41 12.86
N ALA A 119 -7.06 -0.60 12.29
CA ALA A 119 -6.80 0.13 11.05
C ALA A 119 -5.60 1.10 11.19
N SER A 120 -5.38 1.68 12.36
CA SER A 120 -4.22 2.54 12.61
C SER A 120 -2.88 1.78 12.63
N ARG A 121 -2.93 0.47 12.85
CA ARG A 121 -1.76 -0.42 12.88
C ARG A 121 -1.58 -1.25 11.62
N PHE A 122 -2.57 -1.24 10.72
CA PHE A 122 -2.48 -1.97 9.47
C PHE A 122 -1.70 -1.16 8.45
N ASP A 123 -0.50 -1.64 8.11
CA ASP A 123 0.37 -0.97 7.14
C ASP A 123 -0.05 -1.32 5.71
N MET A 124 -0.36 -0.29 4.95
CA MET A 124 -0.66 -0.42 3.52
C MET A 124 0.62 -0.63 2.73
N GLN A 125 0.52 -1.39 1.66
CA GLN A 125 1.63 -1.68 0.76
C GLN A 125 1.34 -1.13 -0.64
N ALA A 126 2.40 -0.93 -1.42
CA ALA A 126 2.28 -0.50 -2.81
C ALA A 126 1.39 -1.45 -3.61
N ASN A 127 0.51 -0.88 -4.41
CA ASN A 127 -0.48 -1.58 -5.23
C ASN A 127 -1.63 -2.25 -4.45
N ASP A 128 -1.74 -2.05 -3.15
CA ASP A 128 -2.95 -2.45 -2.43
C ASP A 128 -4.17 -1.74 -3.01
N ILE A 129 -5.27 -2.46 -3.09
CA ILE A 129 -6.56 -1.92 -3.48
C ILE A 129 -7.47 -1.89 -2.26
N LEU A 130 -7.92 -0.71 -1.89
CA LEU A 130 -8.89 -0.49 -0.84
C LEU A 130 -10.27 -0.33 -1.46
N TYR A 131 -11.23 -1.15 -1.05
CA TYR A 131 -12.56 -1.17 -1.61
C TYR A 131 -13.65 -1.17 -0.54
N VAL A 132 -14.67 -0.36 -0.74
CA VAL A 132 -15.91 -0.35 0.09
C VAL A 132 -17.11 -0.66 -0.77
N ASP A 133 -17.85 -1.69 -0.38
CA ASP A 133 -19.08 -2.10 -1.05
C ASP A 133 -20.31 -1.88 -0.16
N PRO A 134 -21.28 -1.09 -0.60
CA PRO A 134 -22.54 -0.90 0.12
C PRO A 134 -23.46 -2.14 0.05
N THR A 135 -23.29 -3.02 -0.93
CA THR A 135 -24.26 -4.07 -1.25
C THR A 135 -23.82 -5.49 -0.91
N GLY A 136 -22.57 -5.69 -0.48
CA GLY A 136 -22.07 -6.95 0.04
C GLY A 136 -21.29 -7.84 -0.94
N LEU A 137 -21.10 -9.09 -0.55
CA LEU A 137 -20.12 -10.02 -1.10
C LEU A 137 -20.33 -10.39 -2.58
N ALA A 138 -21.56 -10.40 -3.08
CA ALA A 138 -21.86 -10.79 -4.46
C ALA A 138 -21.29 -9.79 -5.48
N ARG A 139 -21.40 -8.52 -5.18
CA ARG A 139 -20.83 -7.44 -6.02
C ARG A 139 -19.31 -7.42 -5.92
N TRP A 140 -18.78 -7.68 -4.73
CA TRP A 140 -17.35 -7.84 -4.48
C TRP A 140 -16.74 -8.93 -5.36
N ASN A 141 -17.32 -10.12 -5.39
CA ASN A 141 -16.84 -11.23 -6.23
C ASN A 141 -16.79 -10.85 -7.72
N ARG A 142 -17.75 -10.07 -8.20
CA ARG A 142 -17.76 -9.57 -9.58
C ARG A 142 -16.60 -8.62 -9.85
N ILE A 143 -16.31 -7.71 -8.92
CA ILE A 143 -15.20 -6.76 -9.04
C ILE A 143 -13.86 -7.46 -9.01
N ILE A 144 -13.66 -8.39 -8.08
CA ILE A 144 -12.43 -9.19 -7.99
C ILE A 144 -12.16 -9.97 -9.27
N SER A 145 -13.18 -10.60 -9.83
CA SER A 145 -13.05 -11.34 -11.09
C SER A 145 -12.65 -10.45 -12.27
N ALA A 146 -13.05 -9.17 -12.26
CA ALA A 146 -12.69 -8.20 -13.28
C ALA A 146 -11.26 -7.66 -13.10
N ILE A 147 -10.80 -7.47 -11.85
CA ILE A 147 -9.46 -6.91 -11.53
C ILE A 147 -8.38 -7.99 -11.61
N LEU A 148 -8.69 -9.23 -11.18
CA LEU A 148 -7.75 -10.34 -11.06
C LEU A 148 -8.23 -11.56 -11.86
N PRO A 149 -8.32 -11.48 -13.21
CA PRO A 149 -8.94 -12.50 -14.03
C PRO A 149 -8.17 -13.83 -14.06
N SER A 150 -6.89 -13.83 -13.72
CA SER A 150 -6.00 -15.01 -13.73
C SER A 150 -5.59 -15.47 -12.33
N THR A 151 -6.32 -15.11 -11.30
CA THR A 151 -6.01 -15.47 -9.92
C THR A 151 -6.15 -16.97 -9.70
N SER A 152 -5.08 -17.64 -9.31
CA SER A 152 -5.07 -19.07 -9.02
C SER A 152 -5.53 -19.39 -7.60
N ALA A 153 -5.33 -18.49 -6.65
CA ALA A 153 -5.76 -18.66 -5.25
C ALA A 153 -6.08 -17.31 -4.62
N ILE A 154 -7.20 -17.26 -3.89
CA ILE A 154 -7.63 -16.11 -3.09
C ILE A 154 -7.75 -16.55 -1.64
N ASN A 155 -7.02 -15.90 -0.74
CA ASN A 155 -7.10 -16.12 0.70
C ASN A 155 -7.90 -14.99 1.34
N LEU A 156 -9.01 -15.33 1.96
CA LEU A 156 -9.81 -14.39 2.75
C LEU A 156 -9.30 -14.38 4.18
N ILE A 157 -8.82 -13.23 4.63
CA ILE A 157 -8.39 -12.99 6.01
C ILE A 157 -9.37 -12.03 6.64
N SER A 158 -10.06 -12.50 7.69
CA SER A 158 -11.03 -11.70 8.43
C SER A 158 -10.52 -11.36 9.83
N GLY A 159 -11.08 -10.32 10.46
CA GLY A 159 -10.83 -10.01 11.86
C GLY A 159 -9.66 -9.06 12.11
N ILE A 160 -9.34 -8.24 11.15
CA ILE A 160 -8.49 -7.09 11.40
C ILE A 160 -9.29 -6.02 12.14
#